data_97c8a2c2e9cd9056dc588cf8caff2734
#
_entry.id   97c8a2c2e9cd9056dc588cf8caff2734
#
_cell.length_a   1.000
_cell.length_b   1.000
_cell.length_c   1.000
_cell.angle_alpha   90.00
_cell.angle_beta   90.00
_cell.angle_gamma   90.00
#
_symmetry.space_group_name_H-M   'P 1'
#
loop_
_entity.id
_entity.type
_entity.pdbx_description
1 polymer ?
#
loop_
_entity_poly.entity_id
_entity_poly.type
_entity_poly.pdbx_seq_one_letter_code
_entity_poly.pdbx_strand_id
1 'polypeptide(L)'
;MLFRSEQLGLGLGVSIAASTINLIVARMLMSEGRKRSSITLEADGQHLMTDVWTSAGVVAAIGIVWLTGWTILDPIIAIVVAGNIIWTGVQLVNRSVAGLMDAALPENEQKMIQAVTEKYSEKGVAFHALRTRQAAARRFISVHMLVPGDWTVHDAHHIAEDFESDVRAALGGVVTVFTHLEPAEDELSMEDIFLDRKQ
;
A
#
# COMPACT_ATOMS: atom_id res chain seq x y z
N MET A 1 34.05 -40.14 -1.19
CA MET A 1 33.14 -39.35 -2.07
C MET A 1 31.67 -39.71 -1.93
N LEU A 2 31.25 -40.73 -1.21
CA LEU A 2 29.85 -41.19 -1.05
C LEU A 2 29.06 -40.40 -0.01
N PHE A 3 29.70 -39.79 0.97
CA PHE A 3 29.03 -38.99 2.01
C PHE A 3 28.38 -37.69 1.52
N ARG A 4 28.73 -37.21 0.32
CA ARG A 4 28.24 -35.95 -0.23
C ARG A 4 26.88 -36.05 -0.93
N SER A 5 26.52 -37.21 -1.42
CA SER A 5 25.29 -37.44 -2.18
C SER A 5 24.07 -37.67 -1.29
N GLU A 6 24.22 -38.35 -0.14
CA GLU A 6 23.11 -38.59 0.81
C GLU A 6 22.74 -37.32 1.55
N GLN A 7 23.70 -36.48 1.91
CA GLN A 7 23.46 -35.17 2.53
C GLN A 7 22.79 -34.18 1.57
N LEU A 8 23.09 -34.24 0.27
CA LEU A 8 22.41 -33.44 -0.76
C LEU A 8 20.94 -33.82 -0.90
N GLY A 9 20.59 -35.11 -0.89
CA GLY A 9 19.22 -35.57 -1.00
C GLY A 9 18.35 -35.20 0.21
N LEU A 10 18.90 -35.33 1.42
CA LEU A 10 18.23 -34.88 2.65
C LEU A 10 18.05 -33.33 2.68
N GLY A 11 19.09 -32.58 2.31
CA GLY A 11 19.01 -31.13 2.24
C GLY A 11 17.97 -30.64 1.22
N LEU A 12 17.89 -31.28 0.06
CA LEU A 12 16.91 -30.96 -0.97
C LEU A 12 15.47 -31.28 -0.48
N GLY A 13 15.28 -32.42 0.16
CA GLY A 13 13.99 -32.82 0.72
C GLY A 13 13.49 -31.85 1.80
N VAL A 14 14.35 -31.42 2.72
CA VAL A 14 14.04 -30.41 3.73
C VAL A 14 13.71 -29.06 3.10
N SER A 15 14.48 -28.64 2.09
CA SER A 15 14.27 -27.39 1.37
C SER A 15 12.90 -27.36 0.65
N ILE A 16 12.54 -28.45 -0.01
CA ILE A 16 11.23 -28.59 -0.70
C ILE A 16 10.09 -28.55 0.33
N ALA A 17 10.21 -29.27 1.46
CA ALA A 17 9.20 -29.27 2.50
C ALA A 17 9.02 -27.88 3.11
N ALA A 18 10.12 -27.19 3.45
CA ALA A 18 10.10 -25.84 3.97
C ALA A 18 9.47 -24.85 2.96
N SER A 19 9.84 -24.94 1.68
CA SER A 19 9.27 -24.09 0.62
C SER A 19 7.77 -24.32 0.43
N THR A 20 7.31 -25.56 0.58
CA THR A 20 5.87 -25.89 0.50
C THR A 20 5.10 -25.26 1.66
N ILE A 21 5.63 -25.35 2.88
CA ILE A 21 5.05 -24.71 4.05
C ILE A 21 5.03 -23.20 3.87
N ASN A 22 6.14 -22.60 3.44
CA ASN A 22 6.23 -21.15 3.18
C ASN A 22 5.21 -20.72 2.13
N LEU A 23 4.99 -21.49 1.06
CA LEU A 23 4.01 -21.20 0.03
C LEU A 23 2.58 -21.15 0.58
N ILE A 24 2.22 -22.13 1.43
CA ILE A 24 0.90 -22.19 2.05
C ILE A 24 0.70 -20.99 2.98
N VAL A 25 1.66 -20.73 3.86
CA VAL A 25 1.61 -19.62 4.82
C VAL A 25 1.59 -18.29 4.10
N ALA A 26 2.43 -18.08 3.07
CA ALA A 26 2.46 -16.88 2.26
C ALA A 26 1.10 -16.55 1.64
N ARG A 27 0.45 -17.56 1.04
CA ARG A 27 -0.89 -17.39 0.46
C ARG A 27 -1.96 -17.04 1.49
N MET A 28 -1.89 -17.67 2.67
CA MET A 28 -2.80 -17.37 3.78
C MET A 28 -2.59 -15.92 4.27
N LEU A 29 -1.35 -15.50 4.52
CA LEU A 29 -1.02 -14.15 4.97
C LEU A 29 -1.43 -13.09 3.95
N MET A 30 -1.15 -13.31 2.66
CA MET A 30 -1.56 -12.37 1.60
C MET A 30 -3.09 -12.27 1.47
N SER A 31 -3.81 -13.38 1.62
CA SER A 31 -5.27 -13.40 1.57
C SER A 31 -5.88 -12.64 2.75
N GLU A 32 -5.43 -12.93 3.97
CA GLU A 32 -5.91 -12.27 5.19
C GLU A 32 -5.44 -10.81 5.27
N GLY A 33 -4.23 -10.50 4.81
CA GLY A 33 -3.71 -9.14 4.71
C GLY A 33 -4.60 -8.26 3.86
N ARG A 34 -4.99 -8.72 2.67
CA ARG A 34 -5.91 -7.99 1.77
C ARG A 34 -7.29 -7.80 2.38
N LYS A 35 -7.87 -8.86 3.00
CA LYS A 35 -9.19 -8.77 3.64
C LYS A 35 -9.23 -7.78 4.80
N ARG A 36 -8.14 -7.69 5.55
CA ARG A 36 -8.03 -6.84 6.75
C ARG A 36 -7.32 -5.51 6.49
N SER A 37 -6.94 -5.22 5.23
CA SER A 37 -6.13 -4.06 4.84
C SER A 37 -4.87 -3.91 5.71
N SER A 38 -4.25 -5.04 6.06
CA SER A 38 -3.06 -5.09 6.92
C SER A 38 -1.80 -5.16 6.07
N ILE A 39 -1.09 -4.04 5.97
CA ILE A 39 0.17 -3.92 5.24
C ILE A 39 1.23 -4.89 5.80
N THR A 40 1.25 -5.12 7.12
CA THR A 40 2.19 -6.02 7.77
C THR A 40 1.99 -7.47 7.31
N LEU A 41 0.75 -7.96 7.31
CA LEU A 41 0.44 -9.32 6.85
C LEU A 41 0.74 -9.50 5.35
N GLU A 42 0.49 -8.48 4.53
CA GLU A 42 0.86 -8.51 3.11
C GLU A 42 2.38 -8.53 2.91
N ALA A 43 3.12 -7.72 3.68
CA ALA A 43 4.57 -7.67 3.62
C ALA A 43 5.20 -9.02 4.02
N ASP A 44 4.74 -9.63 5.11
CA ASP A 44 5.20 -10.94 5.56
C ASP A 44 4.88 -12.03 4.53
N GLY A 45 3.66 -11.99 3.95
CA GLY A 45 3.28 -12.90 2.87
C GLY A 45 4.14 -12.77 1.62
N GLN A 46 4.48 -11.55 1.23
CA GLN A 46 5.38 -11.27 0.10
C GLN A 46 6.82 -11.73 0.38
N HIS A 47 7.31 -11.56 1.61
CA HIS A 47 8.62 -12.06 2.02
C HIS A 47 8.70 -13.58 1.89
N LEU A 48 7.74 -14.31 2.47
CA LEU A 48 7.68 -15.76 2.35
C LEU A 48 7.52 -16.24 0.90
N MET A 49 6.78 -15.50 0.06
CA MET A 49 6.66 -15.82 -1.37
C MET A 49 8.00 -15.64 -2.09
N THR A 50 8.79 -14.63 -1.74
CA THR A 50 10.14 -14.44 -2.27
C THR A 50 11.05 -15.61 -1.89
N ASP A 51 10.96 -16.10 -0.66
CA ASP A 51 11.72 -17.28 -0.19
C ASP A 51 11.33 -18.56 -0.97
N VAL A 52 10.06 -18.70 -1.31
CA VAL A 52 9.59 -19.81 -2.17
C VAL A 52 10.21 -19.72 -3.57
N TRP A 53 10.19 -18.54 -4.19
CA TRP A 53 10.76 -18.34 -5.53
C TRP A 53 12.27 -18.52 -5.56
N THR A 54 12.98 -18.02 -4.54
CA THR A 54 14.44 -18.21 -4.43
C THR A 54 14.79 -19.66 -4.23
N SER A 55 14.08 -20.38 -3.36
CA SER A 55 14.26 -21.82 -3.13
C SER A 55 13.97 -22.63 -4.40
N ALA A 56 12.89 -22.33 -5.13
CA ALA A 56 12.56 -22.98 -6.39
C ALA A 56 13.66 -22.73 -7.45
N GLY A 57 14.18 -21.50 -7.51
CA GLY A 57 15.29 -21.14 -8.38
C GLY A 57 16.57 -21.93 -8.08
N VAL A 58 16.92 -22.07 -6.80
CA VAL A 58 18.08 -22.86 -6.37
C VAL A 58 17.92 -24.34 -6.71
N VAL A 59 16.74 -24.92 -6.44
CA VAL A 59 16.44 -26.33 -6.78
C VAL A 59 16.52 -26.56 -8.28
N ALA A 60 15.94 -25.66 -9.09
CA ALA A 60 16.01 -25.74 -10.54
C ALA A 60 17.46 -25.61 -11.05
N ALA A 61 18.25 -24.71 -10.46
CA ALA A 61 19.65 -24.53 -10.77
C ALA A 61 20.48 -25.79 -10.55
N ILE A 62 20.33 -26.39 -9.37
CA ILE A 62 21.00 -27.66 -9.03
C ILE A 62 20.60 -28.75 -10.04
N GLY A 63 19.32 -28.84 -10.41
CA GLY A 63 18.82 -29.77 -11.40
C GLY A 63 19.45 -29.56 -12.80
N ILE A 64 19.54 -28.31 -13.25
CA ILE A 64 20.14 -27.95 -14.55
C ILE A 64 21.65 -28.26 -14.56
N VAL A 65 22.36 -27.88 -13.49
CA VAL A 65 23.81 -28.18 -13.38
C VAL A 65 24.06 -29.70 -13.38
N TRP A 66 23.19 -30.46 -12.68
CA TRP A 66 23.28 -31.92 -12.64
C TRP A 66 23.03 -32.58 -14.01
N LEU A 67 22.08 -32.03 -14.79
CA LEU A 67 21.75 -32.55 -16.13
C LEU A 67 22.76 -32.12 -17.22
N THR A 68 23.28 -30.89 -17.16
CA THR A 68 24.09 -30.31 -18.21
C THR A 68 25.59 -30.35 -17.91
N GLY A 69 26.00 -30.49 -16.66
CA GLY A 69 27.38 -30.37 -16.20
C GLY A 69 27.93 -28.93 -16.25
N TRP A 70 27.07 -27.92 -16.52
CA TRP A 70 27.48 -26.52 -16.65
C TRP A 70 27.61 -25.85 -15.29
N THR A 71 28.75 -25.99 -14.65
CA THR A 71 29.04 -25.42 -13.32
C THR A 71 29.05 -23.88 -13.31
N ILE A 72 29.15 -23.21 -14.46
CA ILE A 72 29.08 -21.75 -14.57
C ILE A 72 27.68 -21.18 -14.31
N LEU A 73 26.63 -21.98 -14.40
CA LEU A 73 25.27 -21.59 -14.11
C LEU A 73 25.05 -21.30 -12.61
N ASP A 74 25.76 -21.98 -11.73
CA ASP A 74 25.62 -21.81 -10.28
C ASP A 74 25.90 -20.36 -9.81
N PRO A 75 27.05 -19.74 -10.12
CA PRO A 75 27.31 -18.35 -9.78
C PRO A 75 26.35 -17.37 -10.49
N ILE A 76 25.91 -17.64 -11.71
CA ILE A 76 24.97 -16.78 -12.43
C ILE A 76 23.62 -16.75 -11.70
N ILE A 77 23.10 -17.92 -11.33
CA ILE A 77 21.83 -18.01 -10.61
C ILE A 77 21.94 -17.38 -9.23
N ALA A 78 23.06 -17.58 -8.54
CA ALA A 78 23.29 -16.92 -7.24
C ALA A 78 23.24 -15.38 -7.37
N ILE A 79 23.81 -14.80 -8.42
CA ILE A 79 23.77 -13.35 -8.69
C ILE A 79 22.33 -12.90 -8.97
N VAL A 80 21.57 -13.64 -9.78
CA VAL A 80 20.17 -13.30 -10.10
C VAL A 80 19.30 -13.35 -8.85
N VAL A 81 19.46 -14.38 -8.02
CA VAL A 81 18.75 -14.52 -6.75
C VAL A 81 19.10 -13.37 -5.80
N ALA A 82 20.40 -13.05 -5.66
CA ALA A 82 20.85 -11.93 -4.84
C ALA A 82 20.26 -10.59 -5.31
N GLY A 83 20.23 -10.35 -6.61
CA GLY A 83 19.61 -9.17 -7.21
C GLY A 83 18.11 -9.07 -6.90
N ASN A 84 17.39 -10.18 -6.98
CA ASN A 84 15.97 -10.23 -6.63
C ASN A 84 15.72 -9.95 -5.13
N ILE A 85 16.57 -10.48 -4.25
CA ILE A 85 16.48 -10.22 -2.80
C ILE A 85 16.69 -8.74 -2.51
N ILE A 86 17.72 -8.12 -3.11
CA ILE A 86 17.99 -6.69 -2.95
C ILE A 86 16.81 -5.86 -3.44
N TRP A 87 16.27 -6.16 -4.61
CA TRP A 87 15.12 -5.46 -5.20
C TRP A 87 13.89 -5.53 -4.28
N THR A 88 13.56 -6.72 -3.80
CA THR A 88 12.41 -6.93 -2.89
C THR A 88 12.63 -6.22 -1.56
N GLY A 89 13.86 -6.25 -1.02
CA GLY A 89 14.22 -5.52 0.20
C GLY A 89 14.04 -4.01 0.03
N VAL A 90 14.49 -3.42 -1.06
CA VAL A 90 14.30 -1.98 -1.37
C VAL A 90 12.81 -1.63 -1.48
N GLN A 91 12.01 -2.47 -2.17
CA GLN A 91 10.57 -2.25 -2.24
C GLN A 91 9.90 -2.27 -0.86
N LEU A 92 10.29 -3.21 0.00
CA LEU A 92 9.75 -3.32 1.35
C LEU A 92 10.10 -2.10 2.19
N VAL A 93 11.35 -1.65 2.15
CA VAL A 93 11.81 -0.43 2.84
C VAL A 93 11.03 0.79 2.34
N ASN A 94 10.91 0.97 1.02
CA ASN A 94 10.17 2.09 0.45
C ASN A 94 8.70 2.12 0.87
N ARG A 95 8.03 0.96 0.92
CA ARG A 95 6.65 0.86 1.41
C ARG A 95 6.54 1.19 2.90
N SER A 96 7.48 0.71 3.70
CA SER A 96 7.52 0.98 5.14
C SER A 96 7.75 2.46 5.43
N VAL A 97 8.68 3.09 4.71
CA VAL A 97 8.97 4.53 4.81
C VAL A 97 7.77 5.35 4.34
N ALA A 98 7.16 5.02 3.21
CA ALA A 98 5.96 5.72 2.72
C ALA A 98 4.79 5.66 3.73
N GLY A 99 4.62 4.53 4.43
CA GLY A 99 3.62 4.41 5.49
C GLY A 99 3.91 5.24 6.75
N LEU A 100 5.16 5.67 6.94
CA LEU A 100 5.59 6.51 8.07
C LEU A 100 5.69 8.00 7.71
N MET A 101 5.78 8.33 6.40
CA MET A 101 6.04 9.69 5.91
C MET A 101 4.79 10.42 5.41
N ASP A 102 3.61 10.15 5.98
CA ASP A 102 2.36 10.84 5.60
C ASP A 102 2.13 10.88 4.06
N ALA A 103 2.43 9.77 3.38
CA ALA A 103 2.23 9.68 1.95
C ALA A 103 0.77 9.95 1.57
N ALA A 104 0.57 10.69 0.48
CA ALA A 104 -0.76 10.92 -0.07
C ALA A 104 -1.44 9.60 -0.45
N LEU A 105 -2.76 9.58 -0.46
CA LEU A 105 -3.52 8.42 -0.92
C LEU A 105 -3.20 8.09 -2.40
N PRO A 106 -3.32 6.83 -2.81
CA PRO A 106 -3.16 6.43 -4.21
C PRO A 106 -4.07 7.22 -5.15
N GLU A 107 -3.63 7.42 -6.39
CA GLU A 107 -4.35 8.25 -7.38
C GLU A 107 -5.79 7.78 -7.64
N ASN A 108 -6.03 6.47 -7.65
CA ASN A 108 -7.37 5.92 -7.79
C ASN A 108 -8.30 6.30 -6.62
N GLU A 109 -7.79 6.36 -5.39
CA GLU A 109 -8.56 6.78 -4.22
C GLU A 109 -8.79 8.30 -4.22
N GLN A 110 -7.81 9.09 -4.66
CA GLN A 110 -7.99 10.52 -4.85
C GLN A 110 -9.07 10.84 -5.88
N LYS A 111 -9.14 10.10 -6.99
CA LYS A 111 -10.21 10.22 -7.99
C LYS A 111 -11.59 9.90 -7.42
N MET A 112 -11.69 8.92 -6.50
CA MET A 112 -12.95 8.61 -5.83
C MET A 112 -13.41 9.78 -4.95
N ILE A 113 -12.49 10.42 -4.22
CA ILE A 113 -12.80 11.63 -3.42
C ILE A 113 -13.24 12.76 -4.34
N GLN A 114 -12.53 12.98 -5.45
CA GLN A 114 -12.88 14.01 -6.42
C GLN A 114 -14.29 13.82 -6.98
N ALA A 115 -14.68 12.61 -7.33
CA ALA A 115 -16.04 12.33 -7.80
C ALA A 115 -17.11 12.68 -6.74
N VAL A 116 -16.79 12.50 -5.45
CA VAL A 116 -17.70 12.94 -4.38
C VAL A 116 -17.73 14.46 -4.29
N THR A 117 -16.58 15.17 -4.36
CA THR A 117 -16.58 16.65 -4.34
C THR A 117 -17.36 17.24 -5.50
N GLU A 118 -17.26 16.67 -6.71
CA GLU A 118 -18.02 17.10 -7.89
C GLU A 118 -19.55 17.04 -7.68
N LYS A 119 -20.03 15.95 -7.06
CA LYS A 119 -21.44 15.79 -6.69
C LYS A 119 -21.97 16.91 -5.79
N TYR A 120 -21.15 17.41 -4.87
CA TYR A 120 -21.52 18.49 -3.96
C TYR A 120 -21.33 19.88 -4.58
N SER A 121 -20.43 20.00 -5.53
CA SER A 121 -20.26 21.25 -6.30
C SER A 121 -21.52 21.61 -7.10
N GLU A 122 -22.26 20.62 -7.58
CA GLU A 122 -23.56 20.83 -8.22
C GLU A 122 -24.63 21.41 -7.26
N LYS A 123 -24.43 21.27 -5.95
CA LYS A 123 -25.31 21.81 -4.89
C LYS A 123 -24.89 23.22 -4.43
N GLY A 124 -23.90 23.82 -5.08
CA GLY A 124 -23.41 25.15 -4.74
C GLY A 124 -22.33 25.16 -3.64
N VAL A 125 -21.76 24.00 -3.29
CA VAL A 125 -20.63 23.87 -2.36
C VAL A 125 -19.34 23.81 -3.14
N ALA A 126 -18.35 24.63 -2.80
CA ALA A 126 -17.02 24.54 -3.40
C ALA A 126 -16.00 23.91 -2.42
N PHE A 127 -14.90 23.43 -2.96
CA PHE A 127 -13.86 22.76 -2.16
C PHE A 127 -12.49 23.28 -2.53
N HIS A 128 -11.62 23.45 -1.52
CA HIS A 128 -10.20 23.71 -1.70
C HIS A 128 -9.37 23.04 -0.60
N ALA A 129 -8.04 23.19 -0.65
CA ALA A 129 -7.09 22.67 0.32
C ALA A 129 -7.29 21.16 0.63
N LEU A 130 -7.75 20.36 -0.35
CA LEU A 130 -7.85 18.91 -0.19
C LEU A 130 -6.47 18.32 0.08
N ARG A 131 -6.33 17.70 1.24
CA ARG A 131 -5.12 16.98 1.65
C ARG A 131 -5.48 15.57 2.04
N THR A 132 -4.66 14.64 1.63
CA THR A 132 -4.85 13.23 1.94
C THR A 132 -3.55 12.65 2.50
N ARG A 133 -3.67 11.77 3.49
CA ARG A 133 -2.53 10.99 3.98
C ARG A 133 -2.96 9.59 4.41
N GLN A 134 -2.05 8.67 4.28
CA GLN A 134 -2.25 7.30 4.73
C GLN A 134 -1.31 6.99 5.90
N ALA A 135 -1.88 6.49 6.99
CA ALA A 135 -1.12 5.98 8.12
C ALA A 135 -1.53 4.51 8.36
N ALA A 136 -0.68 3.60 7.91
CA ALA A 136 -0.95 2.16 7.88
C ALA A 136 -2.28 1.82 7.16
N ALA A 137 -3.27 1.26 7.87
CA ALA A 137 -4.59 0.93 7.31
C ALA A 137 -5.59 2.09 7.38
N ARG A 138 -5.23 3.22 8.03
CA ARG A 138 -6.12 4.37 8.21
C ARG A 138 -5.84 5.44 7.16
N ARG A 139 -6.89 5.95 6.57
CA ARG A 139 -6.88 7.08 5.63
C ARG A 139 -7.36 8.34 6.33
N PHE A 140 -6.65 9.43 6.12
CA PHE A 140 -7.02 10.75 6.63
C PHE A 140 -7.23 11.68 5.45
N ILE A 141 -8.36 12.33 5.44
CA ILE A 141 -8.73 13.34 4.45
C ILE A 141 -9.04 14.63 5.20
N SER A 142 -8.47 15.73 4.76
CA SER A 142 -8.80 17.07 5.24
C SER A 142 -9.14 17.93 4.04
N VAL A 143 -10.21 18.68 4.12
CA VAL A 143 -10.69 19.53 3.04
C VAL A 143 -11.43 20.75 3.61
N HIS A 144 -11.26 21.89 2.96
CA HIS A 144 -12.06 23.05 3.25
C HIS A 144 -13.28 23.05 2.34
N MET A 145 -14.43 23.30 2.94
CA MET A 145 -15.75 23.31 2.29
C MET A 145 -16.30 24.72 2.34
N LEU A 146 -16.38 25.35 1.18
CA LEU A 146 -16.91 26.68 0.99
C LEU A 146 -18.43 26.61 0.82
N VAL A 147 -19.15 27.20 1.75
CA VAL A 147 -20.62 27.25 1.76
C VAL A 147 -21.10 28.68 1.73
N PRO A 148 -22.32 28.97 1.23
CA PRO A 148 -22.89 30.33 1.31
C PRO A 148 -22.87 30.87 2.75
N GLY A 149 -22.41 32.10 2.92
CA GLY A 149 -22.24 32.72 4.24
C GLY A 149 -23.56 33.02 4.98
N ASP A 150 -24.70 32.95 4.29
CA ASP A 150 -26.03 33.08 4.87
C ASP A 150 -26.58 31.74 5.42
N TRP A 151 -25.89 30.63 5.20
CA TRP A 151 -26.28 29.36 5.81
C TRP A 151 -26.08 29.37 7.32
N THR A 152 -26.98 28.71 8.01
CA THR A 152 -26.77 28.48 9.43
C THR A 152 -25.68 27.46 9.67
N VAL A 153 -25.02 27.51 10.84
CA VAL A 153 -24.06 26.47 11.25
C VAL A 153 -24.72 25.09 11.21
N HIS A 154 -26.02 25.01 11.51
CA HIS A 154 -26.78 23.75 11.45
C HIS A 154 -26.83 23.19 10.02
N ASP A 155 -27.19 24.01 9.03
CA ASP A 155 -27.32 23.57 7.64
C ASP A 155 -25.95 23.18 7.06
N ALA A 156 -24.94 24.02 7.31
CA ALA A 156 -23.57 23.76 6.87
C ALA A 156 -23.00 22.47 7.49
N HIS A 157 -23.26 22.22 8.78
CA HIS A 157 -22.83 21.01 9.47
C HIS A 157 -23.47 19.75 8.86
N HIS A 158 -24.77 19.77 8.57
CA HIS A 158 -25.44 18.62 7.98
C HIS A 158 -24.88 18.28 6.59
N ILE A 159 -24.61 19.26 5.75
CA ILE A 159 -24.02 19.01 4.43
C ILE A 159 -22.59 18.48 4.55
N ALA A 160 -21.83 18.91 5.57
CA ALA A 160 -20.49 18.40 5.85
C ALA A 160 -20.54 16.92 6.31
N GLU A 161 -21.47 16.57 7.21
CA GLU A 161 -21.65 15.17 7.65
C GLU A 161 -22.06 14.25 6.48
N ASP A 162 -22.95 14.71 5.60
CA ASP A 162 -23.35 13.96 4.41
C ASP A 162 -22.15 13.74 3.48
N PHE A 163 -21.36 14.78 3.22
CA PHE A 163 -20.14 14.69 2.43
C PHE A 163 -19.13 13.71 3.05
N GLU A 164 -18.87 13.82 4.36
CA GLU A 164 -17.95 12.92 5.05
C GLU A 164 -18.42 11.46 4.99
N SER A 165 -19.73 11.24 5.11
CA SER A 165 -20.35 9.91 4.99
C SER A 165 -20.17 9.35 3.59
N ASP A 166 -20.40 10.15 2.55
CA ASP A 166 -20.22 9.74 1.16
C ASP A 166 -18.76 9.41 0.84
N VAL A 167 -17.80 10.20 1.35
CA VAL A 167 -16.35 9.91 1.20
C VAL A 167 -15.98 8.60 1.91
N ARG A 168 -16.47 8.38 3.15
CA ARG A 168 -16.26 7.13 3.88
C ARG A 168 -16.84 5.93 3.13
N ALA A 169 -18.04 6.08 2.56
CA ALA A 169 -18.69 5.03 1.77
C ALA A 169 -17.92 4.72 0.47
N ALA A 170 -17.43 5.75 -0.22
CA ALA A 170 -16.69 5.60 -1.47
C ALA A 170 -15.35 4.86 -1.27
N LEU A 171 -14.60 5.21 -0.23
CA LEU A 171 -13.27 4.64 0.03
C LEU A 171 -13.32 3.28 0.75
N GLY A 172 -14.33 3.05 1.58
CA GLY A 172 -14.42 1.87 2.45
C GLY A 172 -13.30 1.78 3.49
N GLY A 173 -13.38 0.80 4.39
CA GLY A 173 -12.34 0.58 5.41
C GLY A 173 -12.32 1.66 6.50
N VAL A 174 -11.12 1.95 7.06
CA VAL A 174 -10.97 2.91 8.16
C VAL A 174 -10.60 4.28 7.60
N VAL A 175 -11.57 5.18 7.53
CA VAL A 175 -11.42 6.53 6.97
C VAL A 175 -11.81 7.57 8.00
N THR A 176 -10.97 8.57 8.17
CA THR A 176 -11.24 9.77 8.97
C THR A 176 -11.26 10.97 8.05
N VAL A 177 -12.37 11.68 8.00
CA VAL A 177 -12.53 12.91 7.21
C VAL A 177 -12.67 14.08 8.17
N PHE A 178 -11.99 15.16 7.86
CA PHE A 178 -12.11 16.45 8.55
C PHE A 178 -12.52 17.50 7.53
N THR A 179 -13.66 18.10 7.75
CA THR A 179 -14.15 19.24 6.97
C THR A 179 -13.99 20.53 7.76
N HIS A 180 -13.42 21.53 7.13
CA HIS A 180 -13.38 22.90 7.64
C HIS A 180 -14.37 23.74 6.85
N LEU A 181 -15.40 24.26 7.55
CA LEU A 181 -16.46 25.05 6.92
C LEU A 181 -16.03 26.53 6.83
N GLU A 182 -16.14 27.12 5.65
CA GLU A 182 -15.77 28.50 5.38
C GLU A 182 -16.85 29.18 4.55
N PRO A 183 -17.11 30.49 4.80
CA PRO A 183 -18.00 31.26 3.92
C PRO A 183 -17.37 31.45 2.54
N ALA A 184 -18.11 31.19 1.48
CA ALA A 184 -17.60 31.29 0.11
C ALA A 184 -17.26 32.72 -0.30
N GLU A 185 -17.89 33.72 0.31
CA GLU A 185 -17.74 35.16 0.01
C GLU A 185 -16.63 35.83 0.82
N ASP A 186 -16.03 35.16 1.81
CA ASP A 186 -14.98 35.73 2.66
C ASP A 186 -13.61 35.60 2.00
N GLU A 187 -12.91 36.74 1.84
CA GLU A 187 -11.56 36.76 1.28
C GLU A 187 -10.57 35.94 2.12
N LEU A 188 -10.76 35.85 3.45
CA LEU A 188 -9.93 35.08 4.36
C LEU A 188 -9.99 33.58 4.06
N SER A 189 -11.12 33.08 3.54
CA SER A 189 -11.29 31.68 3.15
C SER A 189 -10.31 31.23 2.06
N MET A 190 -9.69 32.14 1.32
CA MET A 190 -8.74 31.82 0.26
C MET A 190 -7.26 31.98 0.67
N GLU A 191 -6.98 32.51 1.86
CA GLU A 191 -5.59 32.73 2.31
C GLU A 191 -4.86 31.43 2.63
N ASP A 192 -5.57 30.40 3.05
CA ASP A 192 -5.03 29.10 3.45
C ASP A 192 -4.40 28.30 2.30
N ILE A 193 -4.73 28.62 1.06
CA ILE A 193 -4.12 27.98 -0.12
C ILE A 193 -2.60 28.16 -0.15
N PHE A 194 -2.06 29.19 0.51
CA PHE A 194 -0.66 29.58 0.47
C PHE A 194 0.12 29.29 1.75
N LEU A 195 -0.50 28.79 2.81
CA LEU A 195 0.14 28.61 4.14
C LEU A 195 1.41 27.75 4.10
N ASP A 196 1.48 26.75 3.21
CA ASP A 196 2.63 25.85 3.11
C ASP A 196 3.72 26.33 2.12
N ARG A 197 3.54 27.47 1.46
CA ARG A 197 4.47 27.97 0.43
C ARG A 197 5.31 29.17 0.85
N LYS A 198 5.11 29.69 2.05
CA LYS A 198 5.84 30.84 2.60
C LYS A 198 6.90 30.43 3.62
N GLN A 199 7.69 29.37 3.31
CA GLN A 199 8.95 29.12 4.02
C GLN A 199 10.12 29.42 3.10
#